data_da4e94639aaa85c1970d19ad37c6a25a
#
_entry.id   da4e94639aaa85c1970d19ad37c6a25a
#
_cell.length_a   1.000
_cell.length_b   1.000
_cell.length_c   1.000
_cell.angle_alpha   90.00
_cell.angle_beta   90.00
_cell.angle_gamma   90.00
#
_symmetry.space_group_name_H-M   'P 1'
#
loop_
_entity.id
_entity.type
_entity.pdbx_description
1 polymer ?
#
loop_
_entity_poly.entity_id
_entity_poly.type
_entity_poly.pdbx_seq_one_letter_code
_entity_poly.pdbx_strand_id
1 'polypeptide(L)'
;MSDEITFSLDGEEIKAKNGSNILQAAIDSEKYIPYLCYYPGMKSFGACRMCVVEVEQIGPDGNYRPIPGTPAACTTPVNEGMKVTTKNNNINSTRKGIMDLLLTEHPHGCLTCHRVELCGPSDVCLRHVSVNDRCVTCPKNERCELKDTV
;
A
#
# COMPACT_ATOMS: atom_id res chain seq x y z
N MET A 1 27.48 -7.68 -15.03
CA MET A 1 26.63 -6.47 -14.88
C MET A 1 25.89 -6.68 -13.57
N SER A 2 26.02 -5.76 -12.61
CA SER A 2 25.41 -5.92 -11.29
C SER A 2 23.89 -5.93 -11.45
N ASP A 3 23.24 -7.03 -11.07
CA ASP A 3 21.78 -7.18 -11.06
C ASP A 3 21.10 -6.35 -9.95
N GLU A 4 21.84 -5.51 -9.25
CA GLU A 4 21.38 -4.68 -8.15
C GLU A 4 21.44 -3.20 -8.52
N ILE A 5 20.39 -2.49 -8.15
CA ILE A 5 20.20 -1.04 -8.28
C ILE A 5 20.15 -0.45 -6.88
N THR A 6 20.79 0.72 -6.68
CA THR A 6 20.75 1.46 -5.42
C THR A 6 19.86 2.70 -5.57
N PHE A 7 18.93 2.88 -4.64
CA PHE A 7 18.05 4.04 -4.59
C PHE A 7 17.79 4.47 -3.13
N SER A 8 17.28 5.69 -2.94
CA SER A 8 16.96 6.21 -1.60
C SER A 8 15.47 6.08 -1.32
N LEU A 9 15.12 5.51 -0.16
CA LEU A 9 13.77 5.43 0.36
C LEU A 9 13.70 6.16 1.71
N ASP A 10 12.96 7.26 1.78
CA ASP A 10 12.87 8.13 2.96
C ASP A 10 14.24 8.57 3.53
N GLY A 11 15.25 8.74 2.65
CA GLY A 11 16.59 9.14 3.00
C GLY A 11 17.56 8.00 3.33
N GLU A 12 17.11 6.76 3.36
CA GLU A 12 17.96 5.58 3.53
C GLU A 12 18.29 4.95 2.18
N GLU A 13 19.53 4.53 1.97
CA GLU A 13 19.93 3.81 0.76
C GLU A 13 19.49 2.35 0.82
N ILE A 14 18.79 1.90 -0.22
CA ILE A 14 18.28 0.54 -0.35
C ILE A 14 18.79 -0.07 -1.65
N LYS A 15 19.18 -1.34 -1.58
CA LYS A 15 19.52 -2.14 -2.74
C LYS A 15 18.34 -2.96 -3.19
N ALA A 16 18.08 -2.96 -4.48
CA ALA A 16 16.98 -3.70 -5.09
C ALA A 16 17.44 -4.44 -6.34
N LYS A 17 16.75 -5.49 -6.70
CA LYS A 17 16.99 -6.20 -7.95
C LYS A 17 16.55 -5.32 -9.13
N ASN A 18 17.35 -5.30 -10.17
CA ASN A 18 16.99 -4.62 -11.41
C ASN A 18 15.67 -5.18 -11.97
N GLY A 19 14.74 -4.28 -12.33
CA GLY A 19 13.41 -4.65 -12.81
C GLY A 19 12.36 -4.91 -11.72
N SER A 20 12.72 -4.84 -10.42
CA SER A 20 11.73 -4.83 -9.35
C SER A 20 10.97 -3.50 -9.29
N ASN A 21 9.79 -3.49 -8.70
CA ASN A 21 9.07 -2.26 -8.39
C ASN A 21 9.42 -1.73 -6.98
N ILE A 22 9.12 -0.45 -6.74
CA ILE A 22 9.44 0.22 -5.47
C ILE A 22 8.82 -0.51 -4.28
N LEU A 23 7.59 -1.01 -4.39
CA LEU A 23 6.90 -1.69 -3.29
C LEU A 23 7.59 -3.02 -2.94
N GLN A 24 7.95 -3.83 -3.95
CA GLN A 24 8.68 -5.07 -3.70
C GLN A 24 10.04 -4.81 -3.07
N ALA A 25 10.78 -3.81 -3.56
CA ALA A 25 12.05 -3.41 -2.99
C ALA A 25 11.94 -2.95 -1.52
N ALA A 26 10.85 -2.23 -1.18
CA ALA A 26 10.56 -1.84 0.19
C ALA A 26 10.26 -3.07 1.08
N ILE A 27 9.44 -4.01 0.61
CA ILE A 27 9.13 -5.26 1.33
C ILE A 27 10.41 -6.08 1.56
N ASP A 28 11.23 -6.26 0.54
CA ASP A 28 12.49 -7.01 0.62
C ASP A 28 13.49 -6.37 1.61
N SER A 29 13.35 -5.06 1.86
CA SER A 29 14.16 -4.29 2.80
C SER A 29 13.47 -4.03 4.15
N GLU A 30 12.37 -4.74 4.45
CA GLU A 30 11.58 -4.60 5.68
C GLU A 30 11.05 -3.17 5.92
N LYS A 31 10.82 -2.40 4.84
CA LYS A 31 10.23 -1.07 4.89
C LYS A 31 8.75 -1.12 4.52
N TYR A 32 7.92 -0.53 5.35
CA TYR A 32 6.48 -0.56 5.16
C TYR A 32 5.98 0.58 4.26
N ILE A 33 5.31 0.22 3.18
CA ILE A 33 4.47 1.10 2.36
C ILE A 33 3.07 0.49 2.36
N PRO A 34 2.00 1.21 2.75
CA PRO A 34 0.64 0.66 2.75
C PRO A 34 0.22 0.19 1.35
N TYR A 35 -0.40 -0.98 1.26
CA TYR A 35 -0.94 -1.52 0.01
C TYR A 35 -2.13 -2.46 0.29
N LEU A 36 -3.02 -2.65 -0.69
CA LEU A 36 -4.17 -3.55 -0.59
C LEU A 36 -4.27 -4.53 -1.76
N CYS A 37 -3.99 -4.09 -2.98
CA CYS A 37 -4.17 -4.92 -4.19
C CYS A 37 -2.89 -5.59 -4.69
N TYR A 38 -1.78 -5.44 -4.00
CA TYR A 38 -0.51 -6.07 -4.36
C TYR A 38 -0.40 -7.45 -3.74
N TYR A 39 0.08 -8.42 -4.52
CA TYR A 39 0.43 -9.75 -4.03
C TYR A 39 1.78 -10.16 -4.63
N PRO A 40 2.77 -10.56 -3.81
CA PRO A 40 4.08 -11.02 -4.31
C PRO A 40 3.93 -12.20 -5.28
N GLY A 41 4.65 -12.15 -6.39
CA GLY A 41 4.59 -13.18 -7.43
C GLY A 41 3.48 -13.00 -8.45
N MET A 42 2.57 -12.05 -8.27
CA MET A 42 1.56 -11.68 -9.26
C MET A 42 1.92 -10.36 -9.97
N LYS A 43 1.42 -10.18 -11.18
CA LYS A 43 1.58 -8.91 -11.90
C LYS A 43 0.87 -7.79 -11.14
N SER A 44 1.61 -6.73 -10.85
CA SER A 44 1.08 -5.54 -10.20
C SER A 44 0.00 -4.87 -11.03
N PHE A 45 -1.11 -4.49 -10.39
CA PHE A 45 -2.28 -3.91 -11.04
C PHE A 45 -2.46 -2.40 -10.76
N GLY A 46 -2.02 -1.93 -9.58
CA GLY A 46 -2.06 -0.52 -9.21
C GLY A 46 -3.45 0.07 -8.98
N ALA A 47 -4.47 -0.76 -8.76
CA ALA A 47 -5.87 -0.32 -8.70
C ALA A 47 -6.23 0.41 -7.39
N CYS A 48 -5.78 -0.09 -6.24
CA CYS A 48 -6.19 0.48 -4.95
C CYS A 48 -5.60 1.86 -4.66
N ARG A 49 -4.50 2.22 -5.31
CA ARG A 49 -3.77 3.49 -5.12
C ARG A 49 -3.26 3.73 -3.68
N MET A 50 -3.33 2.75 -2.80
CA MET A 50 -2.90 2.91 -1.40
C MET A 50 -1.37 3.06 -1.28
N CYS A 51 -0.60 2.43 -2.17
CA CYS A 51 0.85 2.49 -2.19
C CYS A 51 1.43 3.71 -2.94
N VAL A 52 0.72 4.84 -2.96
CA VAL A 52 1.22 6.06 -3.59
C VAL A 52 2.45 6.60 -2.87
N VAL A 53 3.41 7.09 -3.65
CA VAL A 53 4.67 7.67 -3.19
C VAL A 53 5.00 8.90 -4.02
N GLU A 54 5.92 9.74 -3.55
CA GLU A 54 6.55 10.75 -4.39
C GLU A 54 7.93 10.25 -4.81
N VAL A 55 8.26 10.50 -6.06
CA VAL A 55 9.50 10.01 -6.67
C VAL A 55 10.23 11.15 -7.35
N GLU A 56 11.51 11.26 -7.08
CA GLU A 56 12.43 12.14 -7.79
C GLU A 56 13.46 11.30 -8.55
N GLN A 57 13.69 11.64 -9.78
CA GLN A 57 14.71 11.00 -10.63
C GLN A 57 15.80 11.97 -11.03
N ILE A 58 16.99 11.44 -11.24
CA ILE A 58 18.13 12.23 -11.75
C ILE A 58 17.88 12.51 -13.23
N GLY A 59 17.80 13.78 -13.58
CA GLY A 59 17.73 14.22 -14.97
C GLY A 59 19.07 14.16 -15.68
N PRO A 60 19.10 14.37 -17.02
CA PRO A 60 20.33 14.38 -17.81
C PRO A 60 21.35 15.45 -17.37
N ASP A 61 20.88 16.48 -16.70
CA ASP A 61 21.65 17.59 -16.14
C ASP A 61 22.18 17.31 -14.72
N GLY A 62 22.00 16.10 -14.20
CA GLY A 62 22.41 15.70 -12.86
C GLY A 62 21.53 16.23 -11.72
N ASN A 63 20.47 16.99 -12.04
CA ASN A 63 19.56 17.53 -11.05
C ASN A 63 18.39 16.57 -10.82
N TYR A 64 17.92 16.48 -9.56
CA TYR A 64 16.72 15.73 -9.22
C TYR A 64 15.47 16.45 -9.74
N ARG A 65 14.60 15.69 -10.40
CA ARG A 65 13.32 16.19 -10.90
C ARG A 65 12.19 15.30 -10.37
N PRO A 66 11.14 15.88 -9.77
CA PRO A 66 10.00 15.11 -9.33
C PRO A 66 9.22 14.55 -10.52
N ILE A 67 8.79 13.29 -10.39
CA ILE A 67 7.81 12.72 -11.30
C ILE A 67 6.44 13.35 -11.00
N PRO A 68 5.71 13.85 -12.00
CA PRO A 68 4.41 14.46 -11.79
C PRO A 68 3.42 13.51 -11.11
N GLY A 69 2.68 14.02 -10.13
CA GLY A 69 1.66 13.28 -9.39
C GLY A 69 2.24 12.37 -8.31
N THR A 70 1.44 11.39 -7.90
CA THR A 70 1.80 10.39 -6.90
C THR A 70 1.74 8.99 -7.53
N PRO A 71 2.83 8.50 -8.13
CA PRO A 71 2.86 7.17 -8.71
C PRO A 71 2.60 6.08 -7.67
N ALA A 72 2.07 4.94 -8.12
CA ALA A 72 1.89 3.77 -7.24
C ALA A 72 3.19 2.97 -7.16
N ALA A 73 3.70 2.73 -5.96
CA ALA A 73 4.95 2.02 -5.74
C ALA A 73 4.96 0.60 -6.33
N CYS A 74 3.80 -0.07 -6.37
CA CYS A 74 3.68 -1.42 -6.92
C CYS A 74 3.83 -1.50 -8.45
N THR A 75 3.65 -0.39 -9.17
CA THR A 75 3.76 -0.35 -10.65
C THR A 75 4.95 0.47 -11.13
N THR A 76 5.64 1.16 -10.25
CA THR A 76 6.78 2.01 -10.60
C THR A 76 8.08 1.22 -10.44
N PRO A 77 8.86 1.01 -11.52
CA PRO A 77 10.13 0.30 -11.43
C PRO A 77 11.15 1.13 -10.66
N VAL A 78 12.08 0.46 -9.99
CA VAL A 78 13.24 1.10 -9.38
C VAL A 78 14.26 1.49 -10.45
N ASN A 79 14.89 2.66 -10.29
CA ASN A 79 15.98 3.14 -11.13
C ASN A 79 17.15 3.58 -10.25
N GLU A 80 18.36 3.52 -10.82
CA GLU A 80 19.56 3.92 -10.09
C GLU A 80 19.50 5.38 -9.64
N GLY A 81 19.85 5.62 -8.38
CA GLY A 81 19.91 6.95 -7.77
C GLY A 81 18.57 7.65 -7.58
N MET A 82 17.43 6.96 -7.80
CA MET A 82 16.11 7.55 -7.56
C MET A 82 15.92 7.87 -6.06
N LYS A 83 15.13 8.90 -5.76
CA LYS A 83 14.67 9.21 -4.40
C LYS A 83 13.18 8.99 -4.29
N VAL A 84 12.78 8.25 -3.27
CA VAL A 84 11.38 7.91 -3.00
C VAL A 84 11.02 8.41 -1.60
N THR A 85 9.92 9.16 -1.52
CA THR A 85 9.33 9.62 -0.27
C THR A 85 8.01 8.90 -0.06
N THR A 86 7.87 8.23 1.07
CA THR A 86 6.67 7.44 1.40
C THR A 86 5.71 8.15 2.34
N LYS A 87 6.16 9.20 3.01
CA LYS A 87 5.39 9.92 4.04
C LYS A 87 5.57 11.43 3.92
N ASN A 88 4.50 12.13 3.59
CA ASN A 88 4.38 13.57 3.74
C ASN A 88 2.89 13.96 3.78
N ASN A 89 2.60 15.23 3.96
CA ASN A 89 1.21 15.70 4.08
C ASN A 89 0.36 15.41 2.83
N ASN A 90 0.94 15.51 1.64
CA ASN A 90 0.26 15.24 0.37
C ASN A 90 -0.06 13.75 0.22
N ILE A 91 0.91 12.87 0.45
CA ILE A 91 0.74 11.41 0.42
C ILE A 91 -0.30 10.97 1.45
N ASN A 92 -0.20 11.47 2.69
CA ASN A 92 -1.12 11.13 3.77
C ASN A 92 -2.55 11.60 3.47
N SER A 93 -2.72 12.79 2.93
CA SER A 93 -4.03 13.31 2.50
C SER A 93 -4.63 12.45 1.39
N THR A 94 -3.81 12.05 0.41
CA THR A 94 -4.24 11.18 -0.68
C THR A 94 -4.66 9.80 -0.17
N ARG A 95 -3.87 9.18 0.70
CA ARG A 95 -4.20 7.87 1.30
C ARG A 95 -5.45 7.93 2.15
N LYS A 96 -5.62 9.00 2.93
CA LYS A 96 -6.85 9.22 3.70
C LYS A 96 -8.07 9.29 2.79
N GLY A 97 -8.04 10.07 1.72
CA GLY A 97 -9.13 10.13 0.76
C GLY A 97 -9.44 8.78 0.09
N ILE A 98 -8.41 7.99 -0.23
CA ILE A 98 -8.58 6.64 -0.76
C ILE A 98 -9.25 5.73 0.27
N MET A 99 -8.82 5.79 1.53
CA MET A 99 -9.40 5.02 2.62
C MET A 99 -10.85 5.41 2.87
N ASP A 100 -11.16 6.71 2.88
CA ASP A 100 -12.53 7.21 3.01
C ASP A 100 -13.42 6.64 1.90
N LEU A 101 -12.96 6.63 0.64
CA LEU A 101 -13.70 6.05 -0.48
C LEU A 101 -13.89 4.53 -0.33
N LEU A 102 -12.88 3.79 0.08
CA LEU A 102 -12.98 2.34 0.32
C LEU A 102 -13.98 2.04 1.43
N LEU A 103 -14.00 2.83 2.49
CA LEU A 103 -14.91 2.66 3.61
C LEU A 103 -16.37 3.01 3.28
N THR A 104 -16.65 3.82 2.25
CA THR A 104 -18.03 4.10 1.82
C THR A 104 -18.75 2.85 1.33
N GLU A 105 -18.03 1.98 0.62
CA GLU A 105 -18.58 0.71 0.09
C GLU A 105 -18.35 -0.48 1.04
N HIS A 106 -17.41 -0.34 1.99
CA HIS A 106 -17.06 -1.40 2.91
C HIS A 106 -17.89 -1.32 4.20
N PRO A 107 -18.30 -2.44 4.80
CA PRO A 107 -19.05 -2.46 6.05
C PRO A 107 -18.16 -2.08 7.26
N HIS A 108 -17.78 -0.82 7.34
CA HIS A 108 -16.84 -0.27 8.33
C HIS A 108 -17.29 -0.43 9.79
N GLY A 109 -18.57 -0.72 10.05
CA GLY A 109 -19.06 -1.00 11.40
C GLY A 109 -18.35 -2.17 12.11
N CYS A 110 -17.80 -3.11 11.33
CA CYS A 110 -16.97 -4.19 11.87
C CYS A 110 -15.55 -3.72 12.22
N LEU A 111 -14.98 -2.80 11.46
CA LEU A 111 -13.64 -2.26 11.69
C LEU A 111 -13.54 -1.48 13.00
N THR A 112 -14.63 -0.84 13.41
CA THR A 112 -14.71 -0.09 14.68
C THR A 112 -15.33 -0.87 15.83
N CYS A 113 -15.62 -2.15 15.64
CA CYS A 113 -16.25 -2.99 16.64
C CYS A 113 -15.22 -3.47 17.68
N HIS A 114 -15.50 -3.21 18.96
CA HIS A 114 -14.64 -3.67 20.07
C HIS A 114 -14.52 -5.20 20.18
N ARG A 115 -15.40 -5.96 19.50
CA ARG A 115 -15.39 -7.43 19.47
C ARG A 115 -14.73 -8.00 18.21
N VAL A 116 -14.11 -7.18 17.37
CA VAL A 116 -13.56 -7.60 16.08
C VAL A 116 -12.54 -8.74 16.22
N GLU A 117 -11.74 -8.72 17.29
CA GLU A 117 -10.72 -9.74 17.57
C GLU A 117 -11.32 -11.08 18.03
N LEU A 118 -12.53 -11.03 18.59
CA LEU A 118 -13.23 -12.21 19.11
C LEU A 118 -14.26 -12.78 18.12
N CYS A 119 -14.50 -12.06 17.01
CA CYS A 119 -15.50 -12.42 16.02
C CYS A 119 -14.91 -13.37 15.00
N GLY A 120 -15.29 -14.64 15.05
CA GLY A 120 -14.92 -15.64 14.07
C GLY A 120 -15.75 -15.55 12.79
N PRO A 121 -15.31 -16.19 11.69
CA PRO A 121 -16.01 -16.15 10.41
C PRO A 121 -17.41 -16.78 10.42
N SER A 122 -17.73 -17.55 11.43
CA SER A 122 -19.03 -18.20 11.61
C SER A 122 -19.99 -17.44 12.54
N ASP A 123 -19.51 -16.37 13.16
CA ASP A 123 -20.33 -15.61 14.11
C ASP A 123 -21.36 -14.73 13.41
N VAL A 124 -22.57 -14.74 13.93
CA VAL A 124 -23.62 -13.83 13.49
C VAL A 124 -23.48 -12.49 14.24
N CYS A 125 -23.35 -11.41 13.49
CA CYS A 125 -23.30 -10.08 14.06
C CYS A 125 -24.68 -9.65 14.58
N LEU A 126 -24.88 -9.66 15.89
CA LEU A 126 -26.13 -9.24 16.53
C LEU A 126 -26.47 -7.75 16.35
N ARG A 127 -25.51 -6.92 15.93
CA ARG A 127 -25.74 -5.50 15.69
C ARG A 127 -26.50 -5.20 14.40
N HIS A 128 -26.45 -6.12 13.44
CA HIS A 128 -27.07 -5.92 12.12
C HIS A 128 -27.62 -7.24 11.59
N VAL A 129 -28.89 -7.43 11.79
CA VAL A 129 -29.61 -8.67 11.41
C VAL A 129 -29.65 -8.91 9.89
N SER A 130 -29.39 -7.88 9.07
CA SER A 130 -29.44 -7.96 7.60
C SER A 130 -28.07 -8.09 6.93
N VAL A 131 -27.06 -8.62 7.62
CA VAL A 131 -25.67 -8.53 7.18
C VAL A 131 -25.19 -9.83 6.54
N ASN A 132 -25.59 -10.07 5.30
CA ASN A 132 -25.01 -11.16 4.52
C ASN A 132 -23.69 -10.79 3.80
N ASP A 133 -23.36 -9.50 3.70
CA ASP A 133 -22.27 -8.99 2.87
C ASP A 133 -21.13 -8.33 3.66
N ARG A 134 -20.99 -8.63 4.95
CA ARG A 134 -20.02 -7.97 5.81
C ARG A 134 -18.89 -8.87 6.27
N CYS A 135 -17.86 -8.25 6.90
CA CYS A 135 -16.66 -8.93 7.41
C CYS A 135 -16.95 -10.15 8.28
N VAL A 136 -18.07 -10.18 9.02
CA VAL A 136 -18.47 -11.32 9.86
C VAL A 136 -18.60 -12.61 9.06
N THR A 137 -19.08 -12.54 7.82
CA THR A 137 -19.23 -13.68 6.92
C THR A 137 -18.09 -13.81 5.93
N CYS A 138 -17.14 -12.88 5.96
CA CYS A 138 -16.01 -12.86 5.05
C CYS A 138 -14.95 -13.90 5.47
N PRO A 139 -14.52 -14.81 4.58
CA PRO A 139 -13.49 -15.80 4.90
C PRO A 139 -12.11 -15.19 5.17
N LYS A 140 -11.92 -13.91 4.88
CA LYS A 140 -10.68 -13.16 5.13
C LYS A 140 -10.71 -12.33 6.41
N ASN A 141 -11.73 -12.47 7.25
CA ASN A 141 -11.94 -11.65 8.44
C ASN A 141 -10.70 -11.60 9.38
N GLU A 142 -9.95 -12.70 9.48
CA GLU A 142 -8.74 -12.79 10.31
C GLU A 142 -7.47 -12.27 9.63
N ARG A 143 -7.52 -12.04 8.30
CA ARG A 143 -6.37 -11.65 7.47
C ARG A 143 -6.76 -10.54 6.50
N CYS A 144 -7.45 -9.52 7.01
CA CYS A 144 -7.93 -8.42 6.19
C CYS A 144 -6.96 -7.25 6.25
N GLU A 145 -6.20 -7.03 5.18
CA GLU A 145 -5.25 -5.90 5.08
C GLU A 145 -5.92 -4.54 5.21
N LEU A 146 -7.19 -4.40 4.79
CA LEU A 146 -7.94 -3.17 5.00
C LEU A 146 -8.14 -2.90 6.50
N LYS A 147 -8.45 -3.94 7.28
CA LYS A 147 -8.59 -3.86 8.73
C LYS A 147 -7.26 -3.51 9.41
N ASP A 148 -6.17 -4.06 8.92
CA ASP A 148 -4.83 -3.82 9.46
C ASP A 148 -4.27 -2.43 9.06
N THR A 149 -4.88 -1.79 8.05
CA THR A 149 -4.46 -0.48 7.52
C THR A 149 -5.21 0.70 8.17
N VAL A 150 -6.38 0.47 8.75
CA VAL A 150 -7.22 1.47 9.45
C VAL A 150 -6.78 1.66 10.88
#